data_e08af10b1f85579ca5a084dca8a52faf
#
_entry.id   e08af10b1f85579ca5a084dca8a52faf
#
_cell.length_a   1.000
_cell.length_b   1.000
_cell.length_c   1.000
_cell.angle_alpha   90.00
_cell.angle_beta   90.00
_cell.angle_gamma   90.00
#
_symmetry.space_group_name_H-M   'P 1'
#
loop_
_entity.id
_entity.type
_entity.pdbx_description
1 polymer ?
#
loop_
_entity_poly.entity_id
_entity_poly.type
_entity_poly.pdbx_seq_one_letter_code
_entity_poly.pdbx_strand_id
1 'polypeptide(L)'
;MDTVFARVGGMWWEVLLVILISAMLSLGVAALVARAVVKPINSIDLRNPDINESYGEIAPLLHRITEQNRKIDKQIEELTRSRTEFALITENMSEGFIIIDSRTEVLSYNKSALNILGSDFSGNSHSVLVLNRSEGFRNAVEKALAGERCEVSMTISEKIYQVIATPVFTDGKVTGAVIIILDITEKEGREELRREFTSNVSHELKTPLTTIYGISDMLVGGIVKPTDIPGFAKNIRDEAGRMITLIEDIIKLSQLDENSFADHEETVDILTLAHLASERLKTAA
;
A
#
# COMPACT_ATOMS: atom_id res chain seq x y z
N MET A 1 71.34 80.40 -10.64
CA MET A 1 70.61 79.13 -10.82
C MET A 1 69.74 78.77 -9.65
N ASP A 2 69.87 79.42 -8.46
CA ASP A 2 69.17 79.05 -7.23
C ASP A 2 67.71 79.48 -7.14
N THR A 3 67.25 80.40 -7.97
CA THR A 3 65.85 80.90 -7.93
C THR A 3 64.83 80.03 -8.65
N VAL A 4 65.33 79.24 -9.59
CA VAL A 4 64.44 78.31 -10.35
C VAL A 4 64.13 77.06 -9.54
N PHE A 5 65.10 76.47 -8.83
CA PHE A 5 64.96 75.36 -7.97
C PHE A 5 64.01 75.58 -6.76
N ALA A 6 64.10 76.83 -6.16
CA ALA A 6 63.24 77.22 -5.08
C ALA A 6 61.76 77.36 -5.52
N ARG A 7 61.52 77.84 -6.74
CA ARG A 7 60.13 77.91 -7.31
C ARG A 7 59.56 76.55 -7.65
N VAL A 8 60.39 75.63 -8.20
CA VAL A 8 59.99 74.27 -8.53
C VAL A 8 59.68 73.49 -7.23
N GLY A 9 60.48 73.69 -6.15
CA GLY A 9 60.19 73.04 -4.86
C GLY A 9 58.87 73.50 -4.21
N GLY A 10 58.45 74.75 -4.43
CA GLY A 10 57.15 75.27 -3.96
C GLY A 10 55.96 74.69 -4.72
N MET A 11 56.09 74.47 -6.02
CA MET A 11 55.04 73.79 -6.87
C MET A 11 54.75 72.34 -6.50
N TRP A 12 55.76 71.62 -6.04
CA TRP A 12 55.54 70.19 -5.61
C TRP A 12 54.65 70.10 -4.36
N TRP A 13 54.74 71.09 -3.46
CA TRP A 13 53.91 71.14 -2.28
C TRP A 13 52.45 71.44 -2.62
N GLU A 14 52.19 72.33 -3.55
CA GLU A 14 50.82 72.58 -4.07
C GLU A 14 50.22 71.43 -4.75
N VAL A 15 51.01 70.71 -5.58
CA VAL A 15 50.55 69.48 -6.22
C VAL A 15 50.25 68.38 -5.21
N LEU A 16 51.08 68.16 -4.20
CA LEU A 16 50.85 67.21 -3.11
C LEU A 16 49.62 67.58 -2.35
N LEU A 17 49.35 68.82 -2.09
CA LEU A 17 48.18 69.32 -1.36
C LEU A 17 46.90 69.09 -2.17
N VAL A 18 46.91 69.29 -3.49
CA VAL A 18 45.79 69.01 -4.38
C VAL A 18 45.52 67.49 -4.44
N ILE A 19 46.57 66.66 -4.53
CA ILE A 19 46.44 65.20 -4.50
C ILE A 19 45.83 64.75 -3.17
N LEU A 20 46.29 65.29 -2.05
CA LEU A 20 45.77 64.94 -0.72
C LEU A 20 44.31 65.34 -0.54
N ILE A 21 43.93 66.53 -1.01
CA ILE A 21 42.54 67.03 -0.97
C ILE A 21 41.67 66.15 -1.88
N SER A 22 42.13 65.77 -3.10
CA SER A 22 41.43 64.90 -4.03
C SER A 22 41.26 63.54 -3.44
N ALA A 23 42.30 62.94 -2.81
CA ALA A 23 42.22 61.65 -2.13
C ALA A 23 41.25 61.68 -0.94
N MET A 24 41.25 62.69 -0.16
CA MET A 24 40.31 62.89 0.96
C MET A 24 38.86 63.02 0.47
N LEU A 25 38.66 63.79 -0.61
CA LEU A 25 37.34 63.98 -1.20
C LEU A 25 36.81 62.57 -1.80
N SER A 26 37.69 61.88 -2.48
CA SER A 26 37.39 60.56 -3.01
C SER A 26 37.03 59.51 -1.92
N LEU A 27 37.77 59.52 -0.81
CA LEU A 27 37.53 58.68 0.35
C LEU A 27 36.20 59.06 1.02
N GLY A 28 35.91 60.36 1.11
CA GLY A 28 34.62 60.86 1.63
C GLY A 28 33.43 60.45 0.79
N VAL A 29 33.56 60.60 -0.54
CA VAL A 29 32.51 60.10 -1.49
C VAL A 29 32.33 58.58 -1.42
N ALA A 30 33.44 57.82 -1.40
CA ALA A 30 33.40 56.39 -1.26
C ALA A 30 32.74 55.93 0.04
N ALA A 31 33.05 56.60 1.17
CA ALA A 31 32.44 56.34 2.46
C ALA A 31 30.93 56.68 2.48
N LEU A 32 30.53 57.77 1.82
CA LEU A 32 29.13 58.17 1.66
C LEU A 32 28.36 57.12 0.81
N VAL A 33 28.92 56.70 -0.32
CA VAL A 33 28.31 55.66 -1.18
C VAL A 33 28.24 54.34 -0.44
N ALA A 34 29.27 53.92 0.28
CA ALA A 34 29.28 52.70 1.08
C ALA A 34 28.21 52.71 2.16
N ARG A 35 28.01 53.86 2.84
CA ARG A 35 26.97 53.99 3.87
C ARG A 35 25.57 54.18 3.32
N ALA A 36 25.41 54.86 2.20
CA ALA A 36 24.10 55.16 1.63
C ALA A 36 23.54 54.04 0.76
N VAL A 37 24.40 53.24 0.11
CA VAL A 37 23.99 52.22 -0.85
C VAL A 37 24.35 50.79 -0.40
N VAL A 38 25.64 50.56 -0.06
CA VAL A 38 26.13 49.19 0.20
C VAL A 38 25.62 48.65 1.55
N LYS A 39 25.66 49.46 2.60
CA LYS A 39 25.27 49.03 3.94
C LYS A 39 23.78 48.65 4.04
N PRO A 40 22.83 49.39 3.46
CA PRO A 40 21.43 49.06 3.44
C PRO A 40 21.15 47.80 2.61
N ILE A 41 21.80 47.64 1.45
CA ILE A 41 21.62 46.45 0.58
C ILE A 41 22.08 45.18 1.31
N ASN A 42 23.19 45.26 2.05
CA ASN A 42 23.75 44.12 2.77
C ASN A 42 22.99 43.77 4.08
N SER A 43 22.14 44.67 4.55
CA SER A 43 21.30 44.47 5.74
C SER A 43 19.88 44.00 5.43
N ILE A 44 19.55 43.79 4.14
CA ILE A 44 18.24 43.24 3.72
C ILE A 44 18.17 41.77 4.10
N ASP A 45 17.32 41.41 5.05
CA ASP A 45 16.96 40.03 5.33
C ASP A 45 16.03 39.54 4.23
N LEU A 46 16.54 38.69 3.30
CA LEU A 46 15.80 38.14 2.18
C LEU A 46 14.68 37.18 2.62
N ARG A 47 14.68 36.79 3.90
CA ARG A 47 13.60 35.92 4.45
C ARG A 47 12.39 36.71 4.94
N ASN A 48 12.63 37.97 5.35
CA ASN A 48 11.56 38.84 5.83
C ASN A 48 11.84 40.30 5.35
N PRO A 49 11.65 40.57 4.05
CA PRO A 49 11.85 41.90 3.51
C PRO A 49 10.75 42.80 4.06
N ASP A 50 11.05 43.48 5.18
CA ASP A 50 10.24 44.61 5.64
C ASP A 50 10.27 45.65 4.53
N ILE A 51 9.17 45.80 3.82
CA ILE A 51 9.01 46.80 2.75
C ILE A 51 8.85 48.16 3.41
N ASN A 52 9.90 48.63 4.03
CA ASN A 52 9.96 50.03 4.45
C ASN A 52 10.26 50.90 3.24
N GLU A 53 9.41 51.87 3.02
CA GLU A 53 9.22 52.76 1.87
C GLU A 53 10.51 53.52 1.36
N SER A 54 11.71 53.19 1.86
CA SER A 54 12.94 53.97 1.57
C SER A 54 13.66 53.57 0.27
N TYR A 55 13.23 52.55 -0.45
CA TYR A 55 13.97 52.07 -1.63
C TYR A 55 13.09 51.89 -2.87
N GLY A 56 12.58 53.05 -3.38
CA GLY A 56 11.71 53.06 -4.58
C GLY A 56 12.27 52.32 -5.82
N GLU A 57 13.62 52.33 -5.98
CA GLU A 57 14.27 51.69 -7.13
C GLU A 57 14.45 50.19 -6.97
N ILE A 58 14.55 49.66 -5.74
CA ILE A 58 14.75 48.22 -5.44
C ILE A 58 13.42 47.53 -5.07
N ALA A 59 12.37 48.27 -4.74
CA ALA A 59 11.07 47.74 -4.36
C ALA A 59 10.49 46.71 -5.36
N PRO A 60 10.56 46.91 -6.69
CA PRO A 60 10.05 45.91 -7.65
C PRO A 60 10.82 44.58 -7.60
N LEU A 61 12.14 44.64 -7.32
CA LEU A 61 12.97 43.42 -7.20
C LEU A 61 12.67 42.68 -5.91
N LEU A 62 12.54 43.40 -4.80
CA LEU A 62 12.17 42.82 -3.50
C LEU A 62 10.79 42.19 -3.56
N HIS A 63 9.82 42.84 -4.21
CA HIS A 63 8.48 42.25 -4.40
C HIS A 63 8.53 40.96 -5.20
N ARG A 64 9.30 40.89 -6.27
CA ARG A 64 9.51 39.66 -7.05
C ARG A 64 10.15 38.54 -6.22
N ILE A 65 11.16 38.85 -5.45
CA ILE A 65 11.83 37.85 -4.58
C ILE A 65 10.86 37.34 -3.54
N THR A 66 10.10 38.20 -2.89
CA THR A 66 9.08 37.83 -1.89
C THR A 66 8.00 36.96 -2.51
N GLU A 67 7.53 37.31 -3.70
CA GLU A 67 6.53 36.50 -4.44
C GLU A 67 7.09 35.12 -4.80
N GLN A 68 8.34 35.03 -5.26
CA GLN A 68 9.00 33.76 -5.57
C GLN A 68 9.20 32.92 -4.30
N ASN A 69 9.67 33.50 -3.21
CA ASN A 69 9.84 32.80 -1.94
C ASN A 69 8.50 32.25 -1.45
N ARG A 70 7.44 33.06 -1.47
CA ARG A 70 6.09 32.62 -1.11
C ARG A 70 5.59 31.47 -1.98
N LYS A 71 5.95 31.45 -3.28
CA LYS A 71 5.60 30.36 -4.19
C LYS A 71 6.37 29.10 -3.86
N ILE A 72 7.66 29.23 -3.56
CA ILE A 72 8.53 28.12 -3.13
C ILE A 72 8.02 27.54 -1.81
N ASP A 73 7.71 28.38 -0.83
CA ASP A 73 7.20 27.93 0.48
C ASP A 73 5.89 27.14 0.33
N LYS A 74 4.96 27.64 -0.51
CA LYS A 74 3.74 26.91 -0.83
C LYS A 74 4.02 25.55 -1.49
N GLN A 75 4.94 25.49 -2.43
CA GLN A 75 5.31 24.23 -3.09
C GLN A 75 5.94 23.24 -2.11
N ILE A 76 6.78 23.72 -1.19
CA ILE A 76 7.37 22.90 -0.13
C ILE A 76 6.27 22.39 0.81
N GLU A 77 5.33 23.25 1.20
CA GLU A 77 4.21 22.87 2.06
C GLU A 77 3.32 21.81 1.40
N GLU A 78 2.96 22.00 0.12
CA GLU A 78 2.17 21.03 -0.67
C GLU A 78 2.90 19.69 -0.81
N LEU A 79 4.20 19.71 -1.14
CA LEU A 79 5.02 18.49 -1.23
C LEU A 79 5.13 17.78 0.12
N THR A 80 5.37 18.53 1.18
CA THR A 80 5.48 17.98 2.55
C THR A 80 4.15 17.36 2.98
N ARG A 81 3.03 18.05 2.71
CA ARG A 81 1.69 17.54 2.97
C ARG A 81 1.41 16.26 2.22
N SER A 82 1.64 16.25 0.91
CA SER A 82 1.44 15.07 0.06
C SER A 82 2.28 13.87 0.53
N ARG A 83 3.55 14.12 0.90
CA ARG A 83 4.42 13.08 1.44
C ARG A 83 3.91 12.54 2.78
N THR A 84 3.43 13.42 3.66
CA THR A 84 2.89 13.03 4.97
C THR A 84 1.59 12.24 4.80
N GLU A 85 0.69 12.67 3.91
CA GLU A 85 -0.55 11.95 3.60
C GLU A 85 -0.25 10.55 3.03
N PHE A 86 0.71 10.43 2.10
CA PHE A 86 1.13 9.14 1.58
C PHE A 86 1.71 8.23 2.68
N ALA A 87 2.58 8.77 3.54
CA ALA A 87 3.16 8.02 4.66
C ALA A 87 2.07 7.55 5.64
N LEU A 88 1.12 8.41 5.99
CA LEU A 88 0.01 8.05 6.88
C LEU A 88 -0.86 6.93 6.30
N ILE A 89 -1.14 6.96 5.00
CA ILE A 89 -1.91 5.91 4.33
C ILE A 89 -1.14 4.59 4.39
N THR A 90 0.11 4.58 3.95
CA THR A 90 0.91 3.35 3.87
C THR A 90 1.23 2.76 5.23
N GLU A 91 1.48 3.58 6.25
CA GLU A 91 1.78 3.12 7.61
C GLU A 91 0.56 2.51 8.33
N ASN A 92 -0.67 2.92 7.96
CA ASN A 92 -1.91 2.39 8.53
C ASN A 92 -2.51 1.23 7.73
N MET A 93 -1.90 0.85 6.60
CA MET A 93 -2.32 -0.34 5.85
C MET A 93 -1.92 -1.62 6.58
N SER A 94 -2.81 -2.62 6.55
CA SER A 94 -2.54 -3.98 7.05
C SER A 94 -1.62 -4.75 6.10
N GLU A 95 -1.67 -4.41 4.83
CA GLU A 95 -0.88 -5.00 3.77
C GLU A 95 0.57 -4.51 3.81
N GLY A 96 1.50 -5.42 3.53
CA GLY A 96 2.90 -5.05 3.35
C GLY A 96 3.09 -4.29 2.04
N PHE A 97 3.78 -3.14 2.09
CA PHE A 97 4.07 -2.30 0.94
C PHE A 97 5.57 -2.02 0.86
N ILE A 98 6.17 -2.30 -0.30
CA ILE A 98 7.60 -2.07 -0.56
C ILE A 98 7.78 -1.50 -1.96
N ILE A 99 8.60 -0.48 -2.09
CA ILE A 99 9.06 0.06 -3.38
C ILE A 99 10.54 -0.21 -3.51
N ILE A 100 10.95 -0.74 -4.66
CA ILE A 100 12.35 -1.01 -4.98
C ILE A 100 12.77 -0.30 -6.26
N ASP A 101 14.06 -0.05 -6.38
CA ASP A 101 14.67 0.42 -7.62
C ASP A 101 15.02 -0.75 -8.57
N SER A 102 15.60 -0.43 -9.73
CA SER A 102 16.05 -1.41 -10.72
C SER A 102 17.20 -2.31 -10.24
N ARG A 103 17.87 -1.98 -9.12
CA ARG A 103 18.96 -2.76 -8.49
C ARG A 103 18.49 -3.58 -7.31
N THR A 104 17.18 -3.70 -7.10
CA THR A 104 16.57 -4.35 -5.93
C THR A 104 16.75 -3.60 -4.61
N GLU A 105 17.26 -2.36 -4.63
CA GLU A 105 17.38 -1.56 -3.42
C GLU A 105 16.03 -1.01 -2.99
N VAL A 106 15.75 -1.07 -1.70
CA VAL A 106 14.47 -0.61 -1.13
C VAL A 106 14.46 0.91 -1.02
N LEU A 107 13.55 1.53 -1.73
CA LEU A 107 13.33 2.98 -1.72
C LEU A 107 12.33 3.40 -0.64
N SER A 108 11.32 2.57 -0.38
CA SER A 108 10.29 2.83 0.63
C SER A 108 9.62 1.53 1.06
N TYR A 109 9.16 1.48 2.30
CA TYR A 109 8.40 0.37 2.86
C TYR A 109 7.50 0.89 3.99
N ASN A 110 6.47 0.12 4.33
CA ASN A 110 5.65 0.38 5.51
C ASN A 110 5.97 -0.60 6.65
N LYS A 111 5.44 -0.29 7.83
CA LYS A 111 5.63 -1.11 9.04
C LYS A 111 5.11 -2.54 8.88
N SER A 112 3.98 -2.70 8.18
CA SER A 112 3.37 -4.02 7.94
C SER A 112 4.27 -4.94 7.13
N ALA A 113 5.00 -4.42 6.13
CA ALA A 113 5.96 -5.20 5.35
C ALA A 113 7.07 -5.78 6.23
N LEU A 114 7.62 -4.99 7.15
CA LEU A 114 8.65 -5.47 8.09
C LEU A 114 8.11 -6.52 9.04
N ASN A 115 6.90 -6.29 9.59
CA ASN A 115 6.26 -7.24 10.50
C ASN A 115 5.99 -8.58 9.82
N ILE A 116 5.52 -8.57 8.57
CA ILE A 116 5.22 -9.79 7.81
C ILE A 116 6.51 -10.54 7.45
N LEU A 117 7.53 -9.82 6.98
CA LEU A 117 8.78 -10.45 6.55
C LEU A 117 9.71 -10.81 7.72
N GLY A 118 9.40 -10.33 8.93
CA GLY A 118 10.15 -10.65 10.15
C GLY A 118 11.59 -10.13 10.15
N SER A 119 11.86 -9.06 9.41
CA SER A 119 13.22 -8.53 9.20
C SER A 119 13.25 -7.03 9.43
N ASP A 120 14.30 -6.55 10.09
CA ASP A 120 14.64 -5.14 10.19
C ASP A 120 15.74 -4.77 9.21
N PHE A 121 15.64 -3.59 8.58
CA PHE A 121 16.70 -3.02 7.74
C PHE A 121 17.91 -2.51 8.56
N SER A 122 18.21 -3.13 9.72
CA SER A 122 19.30 -2.72 10.60
C SER A 122 20.70 -3.07 10.09
N GLY A 123 20.84 -3.61 8.88
CA GLY A 123 22.12 -3.97 8.26
C GLY A 123 22.52 -3.06 7.09
N ASN A 124 23.81 -3.15 6.68
CA ASN A 124 24.37 -2.38 5.55
C ASN A 124 23.82 -2.75 4.16
N SER A 125 22.89 -3.69 4.06
CA SER A 125 22.33 -4.14 2.79
C SER A 125 20.88 -3.68 2.67
N HIS A 126 20.61 -2.84 1.68
CA HIS A 126 19.29 -2.28 1.41
C HIS A 126 18.51 -3.10 0.36
N SER A 127 19.00 -4.27 -0.05
CA SER A 127 18.34 -5.11 -1.05
C SER A 127 17.11 -5.82 -0.47
N VAL A 128 15.99 -5.75 -1.17
CA VAL A 128 14.74 -6.44 -0.81
C VAL A 128 14.90 -7.97 -0.73
N LEU A 129 15.85 -8.54 -1.45
CA LEU A 129 16.13 -9.99 -1.45
C LEU A 129 16.75 -10.48 -0.13
N VAL A 130 17.22 -9.58 0.73
CA VAL A 130 17.70 -9.91 2.08
C VAL A 130 16.52 -10.11 3.04
N LEU A 131 15.40 -9.41 2.82
CA LEU A 131 14.19 -9.50 3.65
C LEU A 131 13.51 -10.87 3.52
N ASN A 132 13.48 -11.41 2.32
CA ASN A 132 12.95 -12.74 2.08
C ASN A 132 13.76 -13.46 1.01
N ARG A 133 14.28 -14.64 1.37
CA ARG A 133 15.14 -15.46 0.50
C ARG A 133 14.38 -16.58 -0.21
N SER A 134 13.05 -16.65 -0.08
CA SER A 134 12.27 -17.68 -0.75
C SER A 134 12.40 -17.53 -2.28
N GLU A 135 12.41 -18.65 -2.97
CA GLU A 135 12.51 -18.68 -4.43
C GLU A 135 11.32 -17.97 -5.09
N GLY A 136 10.11 -18.13 -4.52
CA GLY A 136 8.90 -17.47 -5.01
C GLY A 136 9.00 -15.95 -4.94
N PHE A 137 9.48 -15.40 -3.81
CA PHE A 137 9.65 -13.96 -3.65
C PHE A 137 10.69 -13.40 -4.61
N ARG A 138 11.83 -14.08 -4.75
CA ARG A 138 12.89 -13.70 -5.70
C ARG A 138 12.37 -13.68 -7.13
N ASN A 139 11.68 -14.74 -7.56
CA ASN A 139 11.12 -14.84 -8.91
C ASN A 139 10.12 -13.71 -9.18
N ALA A 140 9.27 -13.36 -8.20
CA ALA A 140 8.33 -12.25 -8.34
C ALA A 140 9.05 -10.91 -8.54
N VAL A 141 10.12 -10.65 -7.78
CA VAL A 141 10.94 -9.44 -7.92
C VAL A 141 11.64 -9.39 -9.28
N GLU A 142 12.29 -10.49 -9.69
CA GLU A 142 13.02 -10.58 -10.96
C GLU A 142 12.08 -10.38 -12.16
N LYS A 143 10.90 -10.99 -12.18
CA LYS A 143 9.89 -10.79 -13.23
C LYS A 143 9.39 -9.36 -13.27
N ALA A 144 9.12 -8.75 -12.12
CA ALA A 144 8.69 -7.36 -12.07
C ALA A 144 9.77 -6.42 -12.64
N LEU A 145 11.04 -6.63 -12.32
CA LEU A 145 12.14 -5.86 -12.88
C LEU A 145 12.39 -6.15 -14.37
N ALA A 146 11.96 -7.31 -14.86
CA ALA A 146 11.92 -7.61 -16.30
C ALA A 146 10.73 -6.97 -17.05
N GLY A 147 9.82 -6.31 -16.32
CA GLY A 147 8.67 -5.60 -16.89
C GLY A 147 7.35 -6.41 -16.86
N GLU A 148 7.32 -7.55 -16.18
CA GLU A 148 6.16 -8.41 -16.09
C GLU A 148 5.57 -8.38 -14.67
N ARG A 149 4.26 -8.15 -14.54
CA ARG A 149 3.56 -8.32 -13.26
C ARG A 149 3.57 -9.79 -12.85
N CYS A 150 3.96 -10.06 -11.62
CA CYS A 150 3.99 -11.40 -11.06
C CYS A 150 3.22 -11.47 -9.75
N GLU A 151 2.44 -12.55 -9.60
CA GLU A 151 1.74 -12.89 -8.36
C GLU A 151 2.20 -14.27 -7.90
N VAL A 152 2.52 -14.39 -6.61
CA VAL A 152 2.97 -15.65 -6.00
C VAL A 152 2.43 -15.75 -4.59
N SER A 153 1.99 -16.96 -4.21
CA SER A 153 1.62 -17.25 -2.83
C SER A 153 2.82 -17.84 -2.08
N MET A 154 2.99 -17.44 -0.83
CA MET A 154 4.05 -17.93 0.04
C MET A 154 3.56 -18.09 1.47
N THR A 155 4.11 -19.06 2.19
CA THR A 155 3.80 -19.29 3.60
C THR A 155 4.89 -18.69 4.48
N ILE A 156 4.51 -17.85 5.43
CA ILE A 156 5.39 -17.27 6.45
C ILE A 156 4.72 -17.48 7.80
N SER A 157 5.40 -18.16 8.75
CA SER A 157 4.90 -18.33 10.12
C SER A 157 3.44 -18.83 10.18
N GLU A 158 3.13 -19.91 9.43
CA GLU A 158 1.82 -20.54 9.35
C GLU A 158 0.71 -19.71 8.68
N LYS A 159 1.01 -18.52 8.19
CA LYS A 159 0.09 -17.68 7.41
C LYS A 159 0.42 -17.72 5.93
N ILE A 160 -0.61 -17.61 5.11
CA ILE A 160 -0.49 -17.60 3.65
C ILE A 160 -0.56 -16.16 3.18
N TYR A 161 0.50 -15.71 2.49
CA TYR A 161 0.58 -14.37 1.92
C TYR A 161 0.63 -14.42 0.39
N GLN A 162 -0.13 -13.55 -0.25
CA GLN A 162 -0.02 -13.28 -1.67
C GLN A 162 0.92 -12.11 -1.87
N VAL A 163 2.00 -12.32 -2.63
CA VAL A 163 2.94 -11.28 -3.04
C VAL A 163 2.63 -10.89 -4.47
N ILE A 164 2.36 -9.60 -4.67
CA ILE A 164 2.09 -9.01 -5.98
C ILE A 164 3.23 -8.05 -6.28
N ALA A 165 4.07 -8.37 -7.26
CA ALA A 165 5.14 -7.51 -7.73
C ALA A 165 4.76 -6.90 -9.09
N THR A 166 4.73 -5.56 -9.13
CA THR A 166 4.30 -4.80 -10.31
C THR A 166 5.41 -3.86 -10.76
N PRO A 167 5.82 -3.89 -12.04
CA PRO A 167 6.85 -3.00 -12.57
C PRO A 167 6.41 -1.53 -12.56
N VAL A 168 7.37 -0.64 -12.30
CA VAL A 168 7.20 0.81 -12.45
C VAL A 168 7.96 1.27 -13.68
N PHE A 169 7.25 1.93 -14.59
CA PHE A 169 7.84 2.44 -15.83
C PHE A 169 8.00 3.96 -15.77
N THR A 170 9.14 4.45 -16.23
CA THR A 170 9.39 5.87 -16.50
C THR A 170 10.00 5.97 -17.90
N ASP A 171 9.43 6.77 -18.77
CA ASP A 171 9.85 6.93 -20.17
C ASP A 171 10.00 5.59 -20.93
N GLY A 172 9.10 4.63 -20.66
CA GLY A 172 9.09 3.32 -21.31
C GLY A 172 10.15 2.32 -20.82
N LYS A 173 10.91 2.67 -19.77
CA LYS A 173 11.90 1.79 -19.13
C LYS A 173 11.46 1.43 -17.72
N VAL A 174 11.73 0.19 -17.30
CA VAL A 174 11.52 -0.24 -15.92
C VAL A 174 12.52 0.48 -15.02
N THR A 175 12.03 1.29 -14.09
CA THR A 175 12.83 2.04 -13.12
C THR A 175 12.82 1.40 -11.74
N GLY A 176 11.91 0.45 -11.49
CA GLY A 176 11.78 -0.26 -10.23
C GLY A 176 10.53 -1.12 -10.21
N ALA A 177 10.12 -1.55 -9.03
CA ALA A 177 8.89 -2.29 -8.82
C ALA A 177 8.21 -1.91 -7.50
N VAL A 178 6.88 -2.07 -7.47
CA VAL A 178 6.06 -2.03 -6.26
C VAL A 178 5.71 -3.45 -5.88
N ILE A 179 5.92 -3.80 -4.63
CA ILE A 179 5.62 -5.11 -4.05
C ILE A 179 4.54 -4.90 -2.97
N ILE A 180 3.43 -5.61 -3.12
CA ILE A 180 2.34 -5.64 -2.14
C ILE A 180 2.26 -7.05 -1.57
N ILE A 181 2.12 -7.17 -0.24
CA ILE A 181 2.04 -8.43 0.49
C ILE A 181 0.70 -8.46 1.23
N LEU A 182 -0.17 -9.35 0.82
CA LEU A 182 -1.54 -9.50 1.32
C LEU A 182 -1.65 -10.77 2.16
N ASP A 183 -2.20 -10.69 3.37
CA ASP A 183 -2.57 -11.87 4.14
C ASP A 183 -3.85 -12.48 3.54
N ILE A 184 -3.74 -13.66 2.93
CA ILE A 184 -4.84 -14.38 2.30
C ILE A 184 -5.20 -15.67 3.06
N THR A 185 -4.73 -15.80 4.30
CA THR A 185 -4.91 -17.04 5.11
C THR A 185 -6.39 -17.40 5.25
N GLU A 186 -7.22 -16.42 5.59
CA GLU A 186 -8.67 -16.66 5.75
C GLU A 186 -9.35 -16.97 4.41
N LYS A 187 -8.93 -16.31 3.33
CA LYS A 187 -9.47 -16.56 1.99
C LYS A 187 -9.12 -17.97 1.51
N GLU A 188 -7.85 -18.37 1.63
CA GLU A 188 -7.41 -19.72 1.24
C GLU A 188 -8.07 -20.79 2.11
N GLY A 189 -8.19 -20.58 3.42
CA GLY A 189 -8.90 -21.50 4.31
C GLY A 189 -10.37 -21.69 3.93
N ARG A 190 -11.07 -20.61 3.58
CA ARG A 190 -12.45 -20.71 3.08
C ARG A 190 -12.54 -21.45 1.74
N GLU A 191 -11.59 -21.22 0.83
CA GLU A 191 -11.57 -21.91 -0.45
C GLU A 191 -11.25 -23.40 -0.30
N GLU A 192 -10.36 -23.76 0.62
CA GLU A 192 -10.05 -25.15 0.93
C GLU A 192 -11.25 -25.89 1.52
N LEU A 193 -11.91 -25.30 2.51
CA LEU A 193 -13.16 -25.83 3.08
C LEU A 193 -14.24 -26.02 1.99
N ARG A 194 -14.37 -25.07 1.08
CA ARG A 194 -15.32 -25.17 -0.03
C ARG A 194 -14.97 -26.30 -0.99
N ARG A 195 -13.68 -26.50 -1.29
CA ARG A 195 -13.23 -27.62 -2.14
C ARG A 195 -13.48 -28.97 -1.46
N GLU A 196 -13.13 -29.07 -0.19
CA GLU A 196 -13.36 -30.26 0.63
C GLU A 196 -14.86 -30.56 0.71
N PHE A 197 -15.70 -29.59 1.01
CA PHE A 197 -17.14 -29.73 1.02
C PHE A 197 -17.68 -30.26 -0.31
N THR A 198 -17.28 -29.65 -1.43
CA THR A 198 -17.74 -30.08 -2.77
C THR A 198 -17.30 -31.51 -3.08
N SER A 199 -16.07 -31.86 -2.70
CA SER A 199 -15.56 -33.24 -2.87
C SER A 199 -16.36 -34.24 -2.05
N ASN A 200 -16.59 -33.94 -0.77
CA ASN A 200 -17.31 -34.81 0.16
C ASN A 200 -18.76 -34.99 -0.30
N VAL A 201 -19.46 -33.92 -0.67
CA VAL A 201 -20.82 -34.01 -1.24
C VAL A 201 -20.85 -34.90 -2.48
N SER A 202 -19.88 -34.75 -3.39
CA SER A 202 -19.80 -35.55 -4.60
C SER A 202 -19.61 -37.03 -4.30
N HIS A 203 -18.78 -37.34 -3.31
CA HIS A 203 -18.57 -38.74 -2.88
C HIS A 203 -19.79 -39.30 -2.19
N GLU A 204 -20.44 -38.58 -1.28
CA GLU A 204 -21.62 -39.01 -0.55
C GLU A 204 -22.86 -39.20 -1.43
N LEU A 205 -22.96 -38.43 -2.54
CA LEU A 205 -24.03 -38.65 -3.55
C LEU A 205 -23.72 -39.79 -4.50
N LYS A 206 -22.44 -40.01 -4.85
CA LYS A 206 -22.08 -41.05 -5.82
C LYS A 206 -22.33 -42.47 -5.30
N THR A 207 -22.10 -42.72 -4.01
CA THR A 207 -22.24 -44.03 -3.40
C THR A 207 -23.68 -44.57 -3.49
N PRO A 208 -24.71 -43.87 -2.96
CA PRO A 208 -26.09 -44.33 -3.06
C PRO A 208 -26.58 -44.42 -4.52
N LEU A 209 -26.17 -43.48 -5.37
CA LEU A 209 -26.52 -43.47 -6.78
C LEU A 209 -25.96 -44.72 -7.50
N THR A 210 -24.72 -45.09 -7.20
CA THR A 210 -24.11 -46.32 -7.77
C THR A 210 -24.85 -47.57 -7.32
N THR A 211 -25.29 -47.61 -6.04
CA THR A 211 -26.07 -48.71 -5.48
C THR A 211 -27.44 -48.82 -6.16
N ILE A 212 -28.16 -47.68 -6.29
CA ILE A 212 -29.45 -47.64 -7.00
C ILE A 212 -29.29 -48.13 -8.45
N TYR A 213 -28.26 -47.59 -9.16
CA TYR A 213 -28.00 -47.97 -10.52
C TYR A 213 -27.70 -49.48 -10.66
N GLY A 214 -26.80 -50.02 -9.82
CA GLY A 214 -26.45 -51.44 -9.85
C GLY A 214 -27.64 -52.35 -9.55
N ILE A 215 -28.47 -52.00 -8.56
CA ILE A 215 -29.69 -52.75 -8.25
C ILE A 215 -30.68 -52.69 -9.43
N SER A 216 -30.87 -51.51 -10.00
CA SER A 216 -31.77 -51.32 -11.14
C SER A 216 -31.31 -52.13 -12.37
N ASP A 217 -30.00 -52.15 -12.63
CA ASP A 217 -29.40 -52.93 -13.73
C ASP A 217 -29.63 -54.47 -13.55
N MET A 218 -29.47 -54.96 -12.32
CA MET A 218 -29.78 -56.36 -11.97
C MET A 218 -31.24 -56.69 -12.14
N LEU A 219 -32.16 -55.78 -11.79
CA LEU A 219 -33.60 -55.97 -11.99
C LEU A 219 -33.97 -55.99 -13.48
N VAL A 220 -33.44 -55.05 -14.27
CA VAL A 220 -33.67 -54.99 -15.73
C VAL A 220 -33.07 -56.19 -16.45
N GLY A 221 -31.88 -56.63 -16.01
CA GLY A 221 -31.20 -57.79 -16.56
C GLY A 221 -31.89 -59.19 -16.24
N GLY A 222 -32.91 -59.15 -15.40
CA GLY A 222 -33.62 -60.36 -15.02
C GLY A 222 -32.81 -61.36 -14.18
N ILE A 223 -31.74 -60.89 -13.55
CA ILE A 223 -30.83 -61.71 -12.74
C ILE A 223 -31.44 -61.97 -11.34
N VAL A 224 -32.38 -61.10 -10.90
CA VAL A 224 -33.03 -61.17 -9.58
C VAL A 224 -34.21 -62.17 -9.64
N LYS A 225 -34.29 -63.07 -8.65
CA LYS A 225 -35.43 -63.93 -8.49
C LYS A 225 -36.71 -63.16 -8.18
N PRO A 226 -37.89 -63.56 -8.68
CA PRO A 226 -39.14 -62.85 -8.42
C PRO A 226 -39.46 -62.63 -6.91
N THR A 227 -39.05 -63.60 -6.09
CA THR A 227 -39.21 -63.51 -4.61
C THR A 227 -38.39 -62.37 -3.95
N ASP A 228 -37.30 -61.97 -4.55
CA ASP A 228 -36.36 -61.07 -4.00
C ASP A 228 -36.56 -59.58 -4.50
N ILE A 229 -37.34 -59.43 -5.59
CA ILE A 229 -37.69 -58.12 -6.18
C ILE A 229 -38.17 -57.09 -5.15
N PRO A 230 -39.09 -57.41 -4.21
CA PRO A 230 -39.53 -56.45 -3.21
C PRO A 230 -38.42 -55.97 -2.30
N GLY A 231 -37.42 -56.80 -1.96
CA GLY A 231 -36.26 -56.46 -1.17
C GLY A 231 -35.35 -55.49 -1.91
N PHE A 232 -35.06 -55.75 -3.19
CA PHE A 232 -34.24 -54.85 -4.03
C PHE A 232 -34.95 -53.51 -4.27
N ALA A 233 -36.27 -53.51 -4.50
CA ALA A 233 -37.05 -52.28 -4.63
C ALA A 233 -37.04 -51.44 -3.32
N LYS A 234 -37.09 -52.10 -2.16
CA LYS A 234 -36.95 -51.46 -0.86
C LYS A 234 -35.58 -50.79 -0.72
N ASN A 235 -34.49 -51.47 -1.09
CA ASN A 235 -33.15 -50.91 -1.02
C ASN A 235 -33.01 -49.67 -1.91
N ILE A 236 -33.54 -49.68 -3.15
CA ILE A 236 -33.58 -48.48 -4.01
C ILE A 236 -34.29 -47.33 -3.32
N ARG A 237 -35.47 -47.59 -2.74
CA ARG A 237 -36.24 -46.56 -2.03
C ARG A 237 -35.48 -46.00 -0.84
N ASP A 238 -34.84 -46.84 -0.05
CA ASP A 238 -34.14 -46.47 1.15
C ASP A 238 -32.88 -45.61 0.80
N GLU A 239 -32.12 -45.96 -0.27
CA GLU A 239 -31.01 -45.16 -0.77
C GLU A 239 -31.47 -43.85 -1.41
N ALA A 240 -32.58 -43.80 -2.12
CA ALA A 240 -33.17 -42.58 -2.64
C ALA A 240 -33.62 -41.64 -1.48
N GLY A 241 -34.19 -42.18 -0.41
CA GLY A 241 -34.54 -41.45 0.80
C GLY A 241 -33.33 -40.81 1.45
N ARG A 242 -32.20 -41.53 1.58
CA ARG A 242 -30.94 -40.99 2.08
C ARG A 242 -30.42 -39.82 1.24
N MET A 243 -30.48 -39.94 -0.10
CA MET A 243 -30.09 -38.88 -1.00
C MET A 243 -30.94 -37.60 -0.81
N ILE A 244 -32.27 -37.78 -0.66
CA ILE A 244 -33.16 -36.63 -0.43
C ILE A 244 -32.77 -35.90 0.85
N THR A 245 -32.57 -36.62 1.97
CA THR A 245 -32.14 -36.02 3.24
C THR A 245 -30.81 -35.30 3.10
N LEU A 246 -29.82 -35.89 2.42
CA LEU A 246 -28.52 -35.24 2.19
C LEU A 246 -28.65 -33.96 1.38
N ILE A 247 -29.49 -33.94 0.35
CA ILE A 247 -29.73 -32.72 -0.45
C ILE A 247 -30.41 -31.65 0.39
N GLU A 248 -31.40 -32.01 1.24
CA GLU A 248 -32.04 -31.08 2.14
C GLU A 248 -31.04 -30.46 3.13
N ASP A 249 -30.13 -31.26 3.66
CA ASP A 249 -29.08 -30.77 4.57
C ASP A 249 -28.08 -29.82 3.89
N ILE A 250 -27.70 -30.12 2.62
CA ILE A 250 -26.87 -29.24 1.80
C ILE A 250 -27.57 -27.92 1.53
N ILE A 251 -28.88 -27.93 1.20
CA ILE A 251 -29.66 -26.71 0.97
C ILE A 251 -29.71 -25.86 2.25
N LYS A 252 -29.97 -26.47 3.42
CA LYS A 252 -29.98 -25.77 4.71
C LYS A 252 -28.62 -25.14 5.00
N LEU A 253 -27.51 -25.86 4.76
CA LEU A 253 -26.16 -25.34 4.97
C LEU A 253 -25.86 -24.15 4.03
N SER A 254 -26.23 -24.25 2.75
CA SER A 254 -26.08 -23.14 1.79
C SER A 254 -26.86 -21.89 2.21
N GLN A 255 -28.07 -22.07 2.76
CA GLN A 255 -28.88 -20.95 3.26
C GLN A 255 -28.26 -20.28 4.49
N LEU A 256 -27.56 -21.03 5.34
CA LEU A 256 -26.81 -20.49 6.48
C LEU A 256 -25.61 -19.65 6.03
N ASP A 257 -24.89 -20.08 5.00
CA ASP A 257 -23.73 -19.35 4.46
C ASP A 257 -24.11 -18.02 3.80
N GLU A 258 -25.30 -17.93 3.20
CA GLU A 258 -25.78 -16.70 2.55
C GLU A 258 -26.33 -15.63 3.51
N ASN A 259 -26.23 -15.80 4.83
CA ASN A 259 -26.86 -14.89 5.82
C ASN A 259 -28.36 -14.64 5.56
N SER A 260 -29.03 -15.55 4.84
CA SER A 260 -30.45 -15.44 4.50
C SER A 260 -31.39 -15.54 5.72
N PHE A 261 -30.85 -15.78 6.90
CA PHE A 261 -31.65 -15.81 8.14
C PHE A 261 -31.74 -14.43 8.84
N ALA A 262 -31.12 -13.39 8.30
CA ALA A 262 -31.38 -12.05 8.77
C ALA A 262 -32.81 -11.65 8.33
N ASP A 263 -33.70 -11.49 9.28
CA ASP A 263 -34.96 -10.74 9.24
C ASP A 263 -36.28 -11.52 9.51
N HIS A 264 -36.24 -12.66 10.16
CA HIS A 264 -37.48 -13.13 10.80
C HIS A 264 -37.23 -13.40 12.30
N GLU A 265 -36.96 -12.32 13.02
CA GLU A 265 -37.11 -12.36 14.49
C GLU A 265 -38.63 -12.44 14.81
N GLU A 266 -39.15 -13.64 14.87
CA GLU A 266 -40.48 -13.86 15.48
C GLU A 266 -40.35 -13.99 17.00
N THR A 267 -41.16 -13.22 17.72
CA THR A 267 -41.26 -13.36 19.18
C THR A 267 -41.93 -14.70 19.49
N VAL A 268 -41.16 -15.67 19.94
CA VAL A 268 -41.67 -17.03 20.22
C VAL A 268 -41.87 -17.23 21.71
N ASP A 269 -43.03 -17.72 22.12
CA ASP A 269 -43.28 -18.11 23.48
C ASP A 269 -42.58 -19.45 23.78
N ILE A 270 -41.51 -19.36 24.59
CA ILE A 270 -40.66 -20.48 24.98
C ILE A 270 -41.47 -21.58 25.69
N LEU A 271 -42.51 -21.24 26.47
CA LEU A 271 -43.39 -22.21 27.19
C LEU A 271 -44.20 -23.05 26.21
N THR A 272 -44.74 -22.43 25.17
CA THR A 272 -45.50 -23.12 24.12
C THR A 272 -44.59 -24.05 23.30
N LEU A 273 -43.37 -23.62 22.99
CA LEU A 273 -42.37 -24.45 22.29
C LEU A 273 -41.91 -25.64 23.13
N ALA A 274 -41.68 -25.46 24.42
CA ALA A 274 -41.30 -26.53 25.35
C ALA A 274 -42.43 -27.59 25.50
N HIS A 275 -43.66 -27.15 25.54
CA HIS A 275 -44.83 -28.06 25.57
C HIS A 275 -44.95 -28.88 24.27
N LEU A 276 -44.81 -28.22 23.10
CA LEU A 276 -44.85 -28.91 21.80
C LEU A 276 -43.69 -29.90 21.63
N ALA A 277 -42.50 -29.56 22.06
CA ALA A 277 -41.33 -30.46 22.03
C ALA A 277 -41.54 -31.66 22.97
N SER A 278 -42.09 -31.44 24.18
CA SER A 278 -42.40 -32.51 25.12
C SER A 278 -43.47 -33.48 24.57
N GLU A 279 -44.52 -32.98 23.92
CA GLU A 279 -45.53 -33.82 23.27
C GLU A 279 -44.98 -34.66 22.11
N ARG A 280 -44.13 -34.08 21.24
CA ARG A 280 -43.47 -34.82 20.16
C ARG A 280 -42.57 -35.92 20.68
N LEU A 281 -41.84 -35.70 21.76
CA LEU A 281 -40.97 -36.68 22.38
C LEU A 281 -41.78 -37.84 23.02
N LYS A 282 -42.97 -37.55 23.59
CA LYS A 282 -43.88 -38.56 24.15
C LYS A 282 -44.48 -39.44 23.06
N THR A 283 -44.64 -38.96 21.85
CA THR A 283 -45.17 -39.74 20.70
C THR A 283 -44.10 -40.57 19.99
N ALA A 284 -42.82 -40.27 20.24
CA ALA A 284 -41.66 -40.97 19.65
C ALA A 284 -41.04 -42.03 20.58
N ALA A 285 -41.47 -42.09 21.88
CA ALA A 285 -41.08 -43.08 22.87
C ALA A 285 -42.15 -44.15 23.01
#